data_d3de6f0fb7806b9257da305df78e2613
#
_entry.id   d3de6f0fb7806b9257da305df78e2613
#
_cell.length_a   1.000
_cell.length_b   1.000
_cell.length_c   1.000
_cell.angle_alpha   90.00
_cell.angle_beta   90.00
_cell.angle_gamma   90.00
#
_symmetry.space_group_name_H-M   'P 1'
#
loop_
_entity.id
_entity.type
_entity.pdbx_description
1 polymer ?
#
loop_
_entity_poly.entity_id
_entity_poly.type
_entity_poly.pdbx_seq_one_letter_code
_entity_poly.pdbx_strand_id
1 'polypeptide(L)'
;MKTTRLLGLVSAMALPALAGAQEAPTYAREVSRIMQENCQGCHQPGQIGPMSFTSYEEIRPWAPLIKMRVEQREMPPYQYDSDTGVQHLKDDWRLAQEDIDTIAAWVDAGAPLGNPEDLPPARQYPAVGEWRLAAELGQPDHTIKSSPWDVPANGQDLWWEPEVDSGLTESRCIKAVETLPSAAAHGSTHHANSHFLVLDEEGNWVRGDRLSEFAFGKLGEKVPEGACRRVPANSKVGWSIHYYPDGKAVPNDQVTVGIWYYDEEDNFNEGDSYRQDLRSYNLSGGGDYLIPPHGTLMTQGFHSFDHPVRIDSWQPHLHLRGVAMSIEMFDPNSGRREMISQVSNWNAGWNHSHTYEEGYQPLIPAGATLILTAWYDNTANNPRNPDPDQWVGAGQRTTDEMSHAWIAVTHLDEAGYEKMLEERDERDRAAMTGESGE
;
A
#
# COMPACT_ATOMS: atom_id res chain seq x y z
N MET A 1 55.05 -15.57 -72.90
CA MET A 1 53.75 -16.16 -72.56
C MET A 1 53.28 -15.67 -71.23
N LYS A 2 52.35 -14.74 -71.25
CA LYS A 2 51.74 -14.12 -69.98
C LYS A 2 50.31 -14.66 -69.87
N THR A 3 50.09 -15.47 -68.84
CA THR A 3 48.76 -16.01 -68.52
C THR A 3 48.02 -15.05 -67.59
N THR A 4 46.97 -14.47 -68.09
CA THR A 4 46.03 -13.61 -67.34
C THR A 4 44.99 -14.50 -66.66
N ARG A 5 44.94 -14.48 -65.34
CA ARG A 5 43.84 -15.12 -64.56
C ARG A 5 42.70 -14.10 -64.35
N LEU A 6 41.53 -14.43 -64.84
CA LEU A 6 40.28 -13.75 -64.58
C LEU A 6 39.80 -14.18 -63.19
N LEU A 7 39.67 -13.19 -62.22
CA LEU A 7 38.92 -13.39 -60.99
C LEU A 7 37.46 -13.05 -61.28
N GLY A 8 36.59 -14.03 -61.11
CA GLY A 8 35.14 -13.83 -61.14
C GLY A 8 34.67 -13.32 -59.76
N LEU A 9 34.11 -12.11 -59.72
CA LEU A 9 33.39 -11.59 -58.56
C LEU A 9 32.01 -12.26 -58.49
N VAL A 10 31.78 -13.09 -57.49
CA VAL A 10 30.44 -13.57 -57.13
C VAL A 10 29.82 -12.52 -56.20
N SER A 11 28.89 -11.71 -56.70
CA SER A 11 28.04 -10.83 -55.89
C SER A 11 27.00 -11.68 -55.16
N ALA A 12 27.19 -11.85 -53.88
CA ALA A 12 26.15 -12.40 -53.01
C ALA A 12 25.09 -11.30 -52.76
N MET A 13 23.92 -11.46 -53.37
CA MET A 13 22.74 -10.66 -53.01
C MET A 13 22.25 -11.11 -51.64
N ALA A 14 22.49 -10.30 -50.63
CA ALA A 14 21.84 -10.43 -49.31
C ALA A 14 20.35 -10.06 -49.49
N LEU A 15 19.48 -11.03 -49.37
CA LEU A 15 18.03 -10.81 -49.22
C LEU A 15 17.82 -10.14 -47.85
N PRO A 16 17.10 -9.00 -47.79
CA PRO A 16 16.70 -8.46 -46.48
C PRO A 16 15.76 -9.49 -45.82
N ALA A 17 16.13 -9.95 -44.64
CA ALA A 17 15.20 -10.69 -43.79
C ALA A 17 14.01 -9.75 -43.53
N LEU A 18 12.84 -10.11 -44.01
CA LEU A 18 11.57 -9.52 -43.58
C LEU A 18 11.45 -9.84 -42.09
N ALA A 19 11.89 -8.92 -41.23
CA ALA A 19 11.45 -8.90 -39.83
C ALA A 19 9.93 -8.82 -39.93
N GLY A 20 9.24 -9.89 -39.54
CA GLY A 20 7.79 -9.89 -39.46
C GLY A 20 7.37 -8.70 -38.63
N ALA A 21 6.62 -7.77 -39.21
CA ALA A 21 6.06 -6.66 -38.46
C ALA A 21 5.16 -7.29 -37.38
N GLN A 22 5.57 -7.17 -36.12
CA GLN A 22 4.76 -7.61 -35.00
C GLN A 22 3.46 -6.79 -35.07
N GLU A 23 2.31 -7.46 -35.12
CA GLU A 23 1.03 -6.76 -35.14
C GLU A 23 0.93 -5.83 -33.92
N ALA A 24 0.47 -4.61 -34.19
CA ALA A 24 0.28 -3.65 -33.08
C ALA A 24 -0.72 -4.21 -32.04
N PRO A 25 -0.51 -3.97 -30.77
CA PRO A 25 -1.46 -4.38 -29.72
C PRO A 25 -2.85 -3.80 -29.97
N THR A 26 -3.87 -4.54 -29.56
CA THR A 26 -5.27 -4.09 -29.62
C THR A 26 -5.87 -4.04 -28.22
N TYR A 27 -6.95 -3.27 -28.07
CA TYR A 27 -7.64 -3.23 -26.79
C TYR A 27 -8.21 -4.62 -26.43
N ALA A 28 -8.88 -5.28 -27.35
CA ALA A 28 -9.56 -6.53 -27.09
C ALA A 28 -8.60 -7.67 -26.71
N ARG A 29 -7.42 -7.75 -27.33
CA ARG A 29 -6.52 -8.87 -27.15
C ARG A 29 -5.56 -8.69 -25.98
N GLU A 30 -4.92 -7.50 -25.84
CA GLU A 30 -3.89 -7.26 -24.84
C GLU A 30 -4.34 -6.26 -23.76
N VAL A 31 -4.74 -5.04 -24.16
CA VAL A 31 -4.89 -3.91 -23.25
C VAL A 31 -6.04 -4.10 -22.27
N SER A 32 -7.14 -4.73 -22.70
CA SER A 32 -8.28 -4.97 -21.82
C SER A 32 -7.95 -5.82 -20.58
N ARG A 33 -7.02 -6.77 -20.70
CA ARG A 33 -6.55 -7.61 -19.59
C ARG A 33 -5.74 -6.79 -18.61
N ILE A 34 -4.79 -5.99 -19.12
CA ILE A 34 -4.00 -5.08 -18.29
C ILE A 34 -4.92 -4.12 -17.52
N MET A 35 -5.95 -3.57 -18.19
CA MET A 35 -6.91 -2.66 -17.55
C MET A 35 -7.73 -3.35 -16.48
N GLN A 36 -8.20 -4.58 -16.72
CA GLN A 36 -8.96 -5.34 -15.72
C GLN A 36 -8.12 -5.68 -14.49
N GLU A 37 -6.86 -6.00 -14.67
CA GLU A 37 -5.99 -6.42 -13.59
C GLU A 37 -5.50 -5.24 -12.75
N ASN A 38 -5.15 -4.11 -13.40
CA ASN A 38 -4.37 -3.06 -12.76
C ASN A 38 -5.11 -1.70 -12.63
N CYS A 39 -6.21 -1.48 -13.36
CA CYS A 39 -6.83 -0.14 -13.45
C CYS A 39 -8.29 -0.11 -12.99
N GLN A 40 -9.10 -1.08 -13.42
CA GLN A 40 -10.54 -1.06 -13.23
C GLN A 40 -10.97 -1.19 -11.76
N GLY A 41 -10.11 -1.71 -10.87
CA GLY A 41 -10.39 -1.74 -9.44
C GLY A 41 -10.69 -0.36 -8.85
N CYS A 42 -10.03 0.67 -9.37
CA CYS A 42 -10.24 2.08 -8.98
C CYS A 42 -11.02 2.87 -10.03
N HIS A 43 -10.83 2.58 -11.33
CA HIS A 43 -11.45 3.29 -12.45
C HIS A 43 -12.74 2.60 -12.91
N GLN A 44 -13.77 2.64 -12.07
CA GLN A 44 -15.12 2.16 -12.37
C GLN A 44 -16.16 3.06 -11.68
N PRO A 45 -17.43 3.00 -12.09
CA PRO A 45 -18.47 3.85 -11.49
C PRO A 45 -18.56 3.71 -9.98
N GLY A 46 -18.51 4.85 -9.27
CA GLY A 46 -18.61 4.91 -7.81
C GLY A 46 -17.29 4.68 -7.05
N GLN A 47 -16.21 4.37 -7.71
CA GLN A 47 -14.88 4.26 -7.10
C GLN A 47 -14.08 5.57 -7.25
N ILE A 48 -12.87 5.60 -6.67
CA ILE A 48 -12.05 6.82 -6.57
C ILE A 48 -11.56 7.36 -7.91
N GLY A 49 -11.36 6.50 -8.91
CA GLY A 49 -10.90 6.94 -10.24
C GLY A 49 -11.93 7.88 -10.88
N PRO A 50 -11.53 9.12 -11.28
CA PRO A 50 -12.49 10.11 -11.78
C PRO A 50 -13.11 9.76 -13.12
N MET A 51 -12.54 8.79 -13.86
CA MET A 51 -13.07 8.26 -15.11
C MET A 51 -13.24 6.74 -15.02
N SER A 52 -14.26 6.22 -15.68
CA SER A 52 -14.46 4.77 -15.81
C SER A 52 -13.62 4.19 -16.95
N PHE A 53 -13.07 2.99 -16.75
CA PHE A 53 -12.29 2.23 -17.72
C PHE A 53 -12.89 0.84 -17.94
N THR A 54 -14.18 0.68 -17.76
CA THR A 54 -14.85 -0.63 -17.84
C THR A 54 -15.18 -1.06 -19.27
N SER A 55 -15.11 -0.12 -20.25
CA SER A 55 -15.31 -0.41 -21.67
C SER A 55 -14.30 0.32 -22.55
N TYR A 56 -14.18 -0.15 -23.81
CA TYR A 56 -13.34 0.51 -24.82
C TYR A 56 -13.75 1.96 -25.08
N GLU A 57 -15.05 2.20 -25.16
CA GLU A 57 -15.62 3.52 -25.43
C GLU A 57 -15.28 4.52 -24.32
N GLU A 58 -15.22 4.06 -23.08
CA GLU A 58 -14.83 4.88 -21.93
C GLU A 58 -13.35 5.18 -21.89
N ILE A 59 -12.49 4.17 -22.21
CA ILE A 59 -11.04 4.31 -22.06
C ILE A 59 -10.39 5.04 -23.24
N ARG A 60 -10.88 4.80 -24.47
CA ARG A 60 -10.24 5.31 -25.69
C ARG A 60 -10.00 6.84 -25.69
N PRO A 61 -10.92 7.70 -25.22
CA PRO A 61 -10.67 9.15 -25.15
C PRO A 61 -9.48 9.52 -24.24
N TRP A 62 -9.17 8.70 -23.25
CA TRP A 62 -8.10 8.92 -22.28
C TRP A 62 -6.77 8.26 -22.66
N ALA A 63 -6.72 7.50 -23.76
CA ALA A 63 -5.55 6.71 -24.13
C ALA A 63 -4.23 7.51 -24.13
N PRO A 64 -4.12 8.74 -24.68
CA PRO A 64 -2.88 9.51 -24.62
C PRO A 64 -2.47 9.89 -23.19
N LEU A 65 -3.45 10.19 -22.33
CA LEU A 65 -3.19 10.51 -20.92
C LEU A 65 -2.77 9.26 -20.15
N ILE A 66 -3.41 8.14 -20.41
CA ILE A 66 -3.05 6.84 -19.80
C ILE A 66 -1.60 6.50 -20.14
N LYS A 67 -1.21 6.55 -21.42
CA LYS A 67 0.19 6.33 -21.85
C LYS A 67 1.14 7.21 -21.05
N MET A 68 0.91 8.51 -21.01
CA MET A 68 1.77 9.46 -20.29
C MET A 68 1.90 9.09 -18.81
N ARG A 69 0.79 8.74 -18.12
CA ARG A 69 0.79 8.44 -16.69
C ARG A 69 1.45 7.11 -16.36
N VAL A 70 1.30 6.07 -17.20
CA VAL A 70 1.97 4.79 -16.96
C VAL A 70 3.46 4.86 -17.29
N GLU A 71 3.87 5.59 -18.34
CA GLU A 71 5.29 5.84 -18.64
C GLU A 71 6.01 6.62 -17.54
N GLN A 72 5.31 7.57 -16.90
CA GLN A 72 5.79 8.31 -15.74
C GLN A 72 5.70 7.53 -14.43
N ARG A 73 5.14 6.31 -14.43
CA ARG A 73 4.85 5.49 -13.25
C ARG A 73 4.02 6.21 -12.19
N GLU A 74 3.17 7.13 -12.62
CA GLU A 74 2.19 7.81 -11.75
C GLU A 74 0.90 6.99 -11.59
N MET A 75 0.62 6.10 -12.55
CA MET A 75 -0.51 5.16 -12.53
C MET A 75 -0.07 3.75 -12.95
N PRO A 76 -0.53 2.71 -12.24
CA PRO A 76 -1.24 2.75 -10.95
C PRO A 76 -0.41 3.45 -9.88
N PRO A 77 -1.06 4.11 -8.87
CA PRO A 77 -0.34 4.82 -7.83
C PRO A 77 0.33 3.82 -6.87
N TYR A 78 1.61 3.63 -7.01
CA TYR A 78 2.42 2.78 -6.14
C TYR A 78 3.78 3.43 -5.94
N GLN A 79 4.02 3.92 -4.72
CA GLN A 79 5.14 4.84 -4.46
C GLN A 79 6.43 4.13 -4.01
N TYR A 80 6.37 2.82 -3.80
CA TYR A 80 7.51 2.03 -3.34
C TYR A 80 8.60 1.94 -4.42
N ASP A 81 9.85 2.22 -4.05
CA ASP A 81 10.98 2.20 -4.97
C ASP A 81 11.24 0.77 -5.46
N SER A 82 11.40 0.60 -6.76
CA SER A 82 11.49 -0.72 -7.41
C SER A 82 12.87 -1.38 -7.31
N ASP A 83 13.87 -0.68 -6.81
CA ASP A 83 15.28 -1.10 -6.77
C ASP A 83 15.91 -0.97 -5.39
N THR A 84 15.11 -0.65 -4.36
CA THR A 84 15.61 -0.36 -3.02
C THR A 84 14.82 -1.14 -1.98
N GLY A 85 15.54 -1.79 -1.06
CA GLY A 85 14.96 -2.57 0.04
C GLY A 85 14.30 -3.88 -0.42
N VAL A 86 13.37 -4.38 0.39
CA VAL A 86 12.66 -5.64 0.13
C VAL A 86 11.65 -5.46 -0.99
N GLN A 87 11.77 -6.22 -2.08
CA GLN A 87 10.92 -6.11 -3.27
C GLN A 87 9.75 -7.12 -3.31
N HIS A 88 9.75 -8.11 -2.42
CA HIS A 88 8.68 -9.10 -2.30
C HIS A 88 7.52 -8.51 -1.47
N LEU A 89 6.54 -7.95 -2.17
CA LEU A 89 5.40 -7.26 -1.58
C LEU A 89 4.09 -7.93 -2.01
N LYS A 90 3.18 -8.12 -1.05
CA LYS A 90 1.79 -8.51 -1.33
C LYS A 90 1.06 -7.35 -2.01
N ASP A 91 0.13 -7.68 -2.87
CA ASP A 91 -0.73 -6.71 -3.55
C ASP A 91 0.08 -5.61 -4.28
N ASP A 92 1.22 -6.00 -4.86
CA ASP A 92 2.03 -5.11 -5.69
C ASP A 92 1.38 -4.95 -7.06
N TRP A 93 0.74 -3.82 -7.29
CA TRP A 93 0.10 -3.50 -8.56
C TRP A 93 0.93 -2.57 -9.45
N ARG A 94 2.25 -2.47 -9.24
CA ARG A 94 3.14 -1.80 -10.20
C ARG A 94 3.06 -2.50 -11.54
N LEU A 95 2.90 -1.73 -12.61
CA LEU A 95 2.92 -2.30 -13.94
C LEU A 95 4.31 -2.83 -14.29
N ALA A 96 4.36 -4.03 -14.85
CA ALA A 96 5.55 -4.53 -15.52
C ALA A 96 5.93 -3.64 -16.71
N GLN A 97 7.21 -3.55 -17.04
CA GLN A 97 7.64 -2.72 -18.18
C GLN A 97 6.99 -3.17 -19.49
N GLU A 98 6.76 -4.48 -19.67
CA GLU A 98 6.08 -5.05 -20.81
C GLU A 98 4.64 -4.53 -20.98
N ASP A 99 3.91 -4.37 -19.87
CA ASP A 99 2.55 -3.82 -19.88
C ASP A 99 2.54 -2.33 -20.24
N ILE A 100 3.51 -1.58 -19.72
CA ILE A 100 3.70 -0.16 -20.07
C ILE A 100 3.99 -0.02 -21.56
N ASP A 101 4.92 -0.83 -22.08
CA ASP A 101 5.31 -0.83 -23.49
C ASP A 101 4.12 -1.25 -24.41
N THR A 102 3.31 -2.21 -23.95
CA THR A 102 2.09 -2.65 -24.64
C THR A 102 1.05 -1.54 -24.71
N ILE A 103 0.79 -0.84 -23.60
CA ILE A 103 -0.12 0.30 -23.58
C ILE A 103 0.41 1.43 -24.49
N ALA A 104 1.69 1.73 -24.42
CA ALA A 104 2.31 2.76 -25.25
C ALA A 104 2.19 2.45 -26.74
N ALA A 105 2.53 1.22 -27.14
CA ALA A 105 2.42 0.77 -28.51
C ALA A 105 0.97 0.77 -29.03
N TRP A 106 0.00 0.38 -28.19
CA TRP A 106 -1.42 0.46 -28.52
C TRP A 106 -1.86 1.90 -28.80
N VAL A 107 -1.46 2.84 -27.94
CA VAL A 107 -1.80 4.26 -28.12
C VAL A 107 -1.16 4.82 -29.39
N ASP A 108 0.12 4.52 -29.64
CA ASP A 108 0.87 4.97 -30.84
C ASP A 108 0.27 4.40 -32.14
N ALA A 109 -0.34 3.23 -32.08
CA ALA A 109 -1.08 2.63 -33.19
C ALA A 109 -2.49 3.25 -33.38
N GLY A 110 -2.86 4.28 -32.63
CA GLY A 110 -4.17 4.94 -32.70
C GLY A 110 -5.25 4.32 -31.83
N ALA A 111 -4.85 3.55 -30.85
CA ALA A 111 -5.71 2.89 -29.86
C ALA A 111 -6.81 2.02 -30.51
N PRO A 112 -6.47 1.02 -31.37
CA PRO A 112 -7.46 0.20 -32.05
C PRO A 112 -8.21 -0.73 -31.09
N LEU A 113 -9.53 -0.96 -31.36
CA LEU A 113 -10.33 -1.94 -30.61
C LEU A 113 -9.82 -3.39 -30.83
N GLY A 114 -9.48 -3.74 -32.05
CA GLY A 114 -9.23 -5.12 -32.42
C GLY A 114 -10.51 -5.93 -32.68
N ASN A 115 -10.41 -7.26 -32.62
CA ASN A 115 -11.58 -8.13 -32.77
C ASN A 115 -12.33 -8.24 -31.44
N PRO A 116 -13.62 -7.83 -31.34
CA PRO A 116 -14.40 -7.92 -30.13
C PRO A 116 -14.53 -9.33 -29.53
N GLU A 117 -14.35 -10.38 -30.32
CA GLU A 117 -14.38 -11.76 -29.83
C GLU A 117 -13.18 -12.11 -28.95
N ASP A 118 -12.10 -11.32 -29.01
CA ASP A 118 -10.89 -11.50 -28.20
C ASP A 118 -11.03 -10.86 -26.79
N LEU A 119 -12.12 -10.12 -26.54
CA LEU A 119 -12.33 -9.49 -25.23
C LEU A 119 -12.45 -10.55 -24.12
N PRO A 120 -11.73 -10.37 -23.00
CA PRO A 120 -11.93 -11.22 -21.84
C PRO A 120 -13.34 -11.01 -21.24
N PRO A 121 -13.86 -11.98 -20.50
CA PRO A 121 -15.09 -11.78 -19.72
C PRO A 121 -14.98 -10.54 -18.81
N ALA A 122 -16.06 -9.78 -18.69
CA ALA A 122 -16.09 -8.64 -17.79
C ALA A 122 -15.81 -9.08 -16.35
N ARG A 123 -14.86 -8.41 -15.70
CA ARG A 123 -14.54 -8.67 -14.28
C ARG A 123 -15.60 -8.06 -13.39
N GLN A 124 -15.96 -8.77 -12.34
CA GLN A 124 -16.84 -8.25 -11.29
C GLN A 124 -15.98 -7.71 -10.13
N TYR A 125 -16.32 -6.54 -9.66
CA TYR A 125 -15.67 -5.91 -8.52
C TYR A 125 -16.71 -5.72 -7.39
N PRO A 126 -16.29 -5.76 -6.12
CA PRO A 126 -17.18 -5.42 -5.01
C PRO A 126 -17.77 -4.02 -5.20
N ALA A 127 -19.06 -3.87 -4.94
CA ALA A 127 -19.69 -2.56 -4.97
C ALA A 127 -19.16 -1.66 -3.86
N VAL A 128 -19.34 -0.35 -4.04
CA VAL A 128 -19.03 0.62 -2.97
C VAL A 128 -19.89 0.30 -1.75
N GLY A 129 -19.26 0.14 -0.58
CA GLY A 129 -19.94 -0.24 0.65
C GLY A 129 -20.03 -1.75 0.89
N GLU A 130 -19.41 -2.56 0.04
CA GLU A 130 -19.25 -4.01 0.26
C GLU A 130 -17.84 -4.35 0.75
N TRP A 131 -17.76 -5.34 1.64
CA TRP A 131 -16.50 -5.85 2.17
C TRP A 131 -15.68 -6.49 1.06
N ARG A 132 -14.48 -6.01 0.82
CA ARG A 132 -13.57 -6.56 -0.20
C ARG A 132 -13.07 -7.95 0.19
N LEU A 133 -12.79 -8.14 1.47
CA LEU A 133 -12.35 -9.43 2.01
C LEU A 133 -13.46 -10.48 2.02
N ALA A 134 -14.74 -10.10 1.89
CA ALA A 134 -15.84 -11.05 1.89
C ALA A 134 -15.83 -12.02 0.70
N ALA A 135 -15.18 -11.66 -0.41
CA ALA A 135 -15.03 -12.57 -1.56
C ALA A 135 -14.18 -13.80 -1.22
N GLU A 136 -13.26 -13.68 -0.27
CA GLU A 136 -12.36 -14.75 0.16
C GLU A 136 -12.76 -15.34 1.52
N LEU A 137 -13.15 -14.48 2.47
CA LEU A 137 -13.33 -14.85 3.87
C LEU A 137 -14.82 -14.97 4.28
N GLY A 138 -15.77 -14.65 3.40
CA GLY A 138 -17.16 -14.49 3.79
C GLY A 138 -17.43 -13.17 4.51
N GLN A 139 -18.64 -13.03 5.08
CA GLN A 139 -18.97 -11.84 5.87
C GLN A 139 -18.14 -11.79 7.16
N PRO A 140 -17.84 -10.58 7.71
CA PRO A 140 -17.13 -10.48 8.97
C PRO A 140 -17.92 -11.13 10.12
N ASP A 141 -17.18 -11.75 11.04
CA ASP A 141 -17.75 -12.38 12.25
C ASP A 141 -18.29 -11.33 13.22
N HIS A 142 -17.68 -10.16 13.24
CA HIS A 142 -18.05 -9.05 14.10
C HIS A 142 -17.93 -7.71 13.39
N THR A 143 -18.85 -6.79 13.68
CA THR A 143 -18.79 -5.43 13.13
C THR A 143 -18.96 -4.40 14.23
N ILE A 144 -18.16 -3.32 14.14
CA ILE A 144 -18.21 -2.18 15.06
C ILE A 144 -18.46 -0.94 14.22
N LYS A 145 -19.52 -0.18 14.55
CA LYS A 145 -19.88 1.07 13.86
C LYS A 145 -19.52 2.28 14.71
N SER A 146 -19.02 3.33 14.05
CA SER A 146 -18.91 4.64 14.70
C SER A 146 -20.29 5.14 15.16
N SER A 147 -20.35 6.09 16.08
CA SER A 147 -21.61 6.80 16.29
C SER A 147 -21.95 7.63 15.05
N PRO A 148 -23.27 7.86 14.78
CA PRO A 148 -23.69 8.59 13.58
C PRO A 148 -23.23 10.05 13.61
N TRP A 149 -22.91 10.57 12.41
CA TRP A 149 -22.54 11.95 12.18
C TRP A 149 -23.20 12.50 10.92
N ASP A 150 -23.60 13.77 10.94
CA ASP A 150 -24.14 14.46 9.77
C ASP A 150 -23.00 15.12 8.99
N VAL A 151 -22.60 14.51 7.86
CA VAL A 151 -21.55 15.06 6.99
C VAL A 151 -22.16 16.20 6.17
N PRO A 152 -21.66 17.46 6.29
CA PRO A 152 -22.19 18.59 5.54
C PRO A 152 -21.78 18.53 4.06
N ALA A 153 -22.59 19.14 3.18
CA ALA A 153 -22.26 19.22 1.75
C ALA A 153 -21.04 20.08 1.45
N ASN A 154 -20.79 21.11 2.27
CA ASN A 154 -19.74 22.11 2.04
C ASN A 154 -19.09 22.47 3.38
N GLY A 155 -17.81 22.84 3.34
CA GLY A 155 -17.07 23.25 4.52
C GLY A 155 -15.59 23.00 4.34
N GLN A 156 -14.85 23.21 5.42
CA GLN A 156 -13.45 22.78 5.53
C GLN A 156 -13.41 21.30 5.91
N ASP A 157 -12.22 20.74 5.95
CA ASP A 157 -11.93 19.43 6.50
C ASP A 157 -12.53 19.29 7.90
N LEU A 158 -13.16 18.17 8.18
CA LEU A 158 -13.85 17.87 9.43
C LEU A 158 -13.31 16.57 10.01
N TRP A 159 -13.08 16.56 11.32
CA TRP A 159 -12.74 15.37 12.08
C TRP A 159 -13.88 15.02 13.01
N TRP A 160 -14.29 13.74 12.96
CA TRP A 160 -15.23 13.14 13.89
C TRP A 160 -14.53 12.07 14.69
N GLU A 161 -14.46 12.24 16.01
CA GLU A 161 -13.66 11.38 16.92
C GLU A 161 -14.55 10.73 18.00
N PRO A 162 -15.50 9.88 17.61
CA PRO A 162 -16.36 9.21 18.58
C PRO A 162 -15.66 8.04 19.26
N GLU A 163 -16.16 7.71 20.44
CA GLU A 163 -15.89 6.46 21.14
C GLU A 163 -17.16 5.62 21.21
N VAL A 164 -17.05 4.33 20.93
CA VAL A 164 -18.15 3.37 21.01
C VAL A 164 -17.70 2.12 21.75
N ASP A 165 -18.64 1.40 22.36
CA ASP A 165 -18.40 0.08 22.93
C ASP A 165 -18.04 -0.89 21.80
N SER A 166 -16.99 -1.71 21.98
CA SER A 166 -16.60 -2.70 20.99
C SER A 166 -17.59 -3.87 20.87
N GLY A 167 -18.39 -4.10 21.90
CA GLY A 167 -19.25 -5.27 22.00
C GLY A 167 -18.51 -6.60 22.25
N LEU A 168 -17.19 -6.55 22.47
CA LEU A 168 -16.34 -7.71 22.67
C LEU A 168 -16.28 -8.10 24.14
N THR A 169 -16.77 -9.28 24.47
CA THR A 169 -16.80 -9.81 25.85
C THR A 169 -15.60 -10.70 26.18
N GLU A 170 -14.89 -11.18 25.17
CA GLU A 170 -13.72 -12.05 25.28
C GLU A 170 -12.60 -11.62 24.35
N SER A 171 -11.37 -11.98 24.71
CA SER A 171 -10.20 -11.71 23.89
C SER A 171 -10.05 -12.80 22.85
N ARG A 172 -9.89 -12.40 21.57
CA ARG A 172 -9.74 -13.33 20.43
C ARG A 172 -8.62 -12.85 19.51
N CYS A 173 -8.05 -13.78 18.75
CA CYS A 173 -7.13 -13.44 17.66
C CYS A 173 -7.91 -13.13 16.39
N ILE A 174 -7.64 -11.97 15.79
CA ILE A 174 -8.20 -11.62 14.49
C ILE A 174 -7.35 -12.20 13.36
N LYS A 175 -8.04 -12.69 12.33
CA LYS A 175 -7.48 -13.19 11.08
C LYS A 175 -7.38 -12.06 10.04
N ALA A 176 -8.38 -11.20 10.02
CA ALA A 176 -8.43 -10.07 9.11
C ALA A 176 -9.30 -8.94 9.68
N VAL A 177 -9.08 -7.72 9.20
CA VAL A 177 -9.87 -6.54 9.54
C VAL A 177 -9.98 -5.62 8.35
N GLU A 178 -11.14 -5.01 8.17
CA GLU A 178 -11.39 -4.02 7.12
C GLU A 178 -12.24 -2.88 7.66
N THR A 179 -11.88 -1.64 7.33
CA THR A 179 -12.68 -0.46 7.63
C THR A 179 -13.41 -0.01 6.38
N LEU A 180 -14.71 0.22 6.51
CA LEU A 180 -15.60 0.51 5.39
C LEU A 180 -16.41 1.78 5.67
N PRO A 181 -16.22 2.88 4.92
CA PRO A 181 -17.13 4.00 4.90
C PRO A 181 -18.51 3.58 4.36
N SER A 182 -19.55 4.31 4.70
CA SER A 182 -20.85 4.11 4.06
C SER A 182 -20.74 4.38 2.55
N ALA A 183 -21.55 3.70 1.75
CA ALA A 183 -21.60 3.96 0.31
C ALA A 183 -22.00 5.41 -0.02
N ALA A 184 -22.76 6.05 0.87
CA ALA A 184 -23.23 7.42 0.69
C ALA A 184 -22.11 8.45 0.90
N ALA A 185 -21.19 8.22 1.86
CA ALA A 185 -20.11 9.12 2.22
C ALA A 185 -18.73 8.62 1.72
N HIS A 186 -18.69 7.60 0.87
CA HIS A 186 -17.41 7.04 0.39
C HIS A 186 -16.53 8.10 -0.29
N GLY A 187 -17.12 9.01 -1.07
CA GLY A 187 -16.38 10.08 -1.75
C GLY A 187 -15.89 11.18 -0.81
N SER A 188 -16.62 11.42 0.28
CA SER A 188 -16.29 12.46 1.27
C SER A 188 -15.46 11.94 2.46
N THR A 189 -15.37 10.63 2.67
CA THR A 189 -14.50 10.04 3.70
C THR A 189 -13.07 9.95 3.18
N HIS A 190 -12.19 10.86 3.62
CA HIS A 190 -10.80 10.88 3.18
C HIS A 190 -9.99 9.74 3.81
N HIS A 191 -10.07 9.58 5.13
CA HIS A 191 -9.58 8.43 5.87
C HIS A 191 -10.37 8.23 7.17
N ALA A 192 -10.34 7.03 7.71
CA ALA A 192 -10.95 6.69 8.99
C ALA A 192 -10.04 5.72 9.75
N ASN A 193 -9.44 6.21 10.82
CA ASN A 193 -8.61 5.44 11.72
C ASN A 193 -9.43 4.97 12.92
N SER A 194 -9.18 3.74 13.37
CA SER A 194 -9.74 3.20 14.60
C SER A 194 -8.65 2.59 15.48
N HIS A 195 -8.85 2.65 16.80
CA HIS A 195 -7.95 2.08 17.79
C HIS A 195 -8.77 1.57 18.98
N PHE A 196 -8.24 0.59 19.69
CA PHE A 196 -8.83 0.16 20.94
C PHE A 196 -8.60 1.18 22.04
N LEU A 197 -9.58 1.30 22.91
CA LEU A 197 -9.44 1.91 24.23
C LEU A 197 -9.56 0.80 25.27
N VAL A 198 -8.60 0.72 26.17
CA VAL A 198 -8.52 -0.28 27.23
C VAL A 198 -8.44 0.40 28.58
N LEU A 199 -8.83 -0.29 29.66
CA LEU A 199 -8.66 0.23 31.00
C LEU A 199 -7.21 0.02 31.47
N ASP A 200 -6.61 1.06 32.01
CA ASP A 200 -5.34 0.97 32.74
C ASP A 200 -5.55 0.39 34.17
N GLU A 201 -4.48 0.25 34.91
CA GLU A 201 -4.54 -0.27 36.29
C GLU A 201 -5.36 0.63 37.23
N GLU A 202 -5.45 1.92 36.94
CA GLU A 202 -6.23 2.91 37.68
C GLU A 202 -7.70 2.95 37.24
N GLY A 203 -8.08 2.21 36.18
CA GLY A 203 -9.44 2.16 35.65
C GLY A 203 -9.79 3.30 34.69
N ASN A 204 -8.80 4.01 34.13
CA ASN A 204 -9.01 5.02 33.11
C ASN A 204 -8.97 4.40 31.71
N TRP A 205 -9.77 4.94 30.80
CA TRP A 205 -9.68 4.57 29.39
C TRP A 205 -8.43 5.18 28.77
N VAL A 206 -7.52 4.33 28.30
CA VAL A 206 -6.29 4.73 27.62
C VAL A 206 -6.26 4.16 26.23
N ARG A 207 -5.54 4.82 25.32
CA ARG A 207 -5.37 4.38 23.95
C ARG A 207 -4.52 3.12 23.92
N GLY A 208 -5.11 2.05 23.38
CA GLY A 208 -4.43 0.79 23.05
C GLY A 208 -3.99 0.73 21.58
N ASP A 209 -3.86 -0.49 21.08
CA ASP A 209 -3.39 -0.74 19.72
C ASP A 209 -4.36 -0.19 18.66
N ARG A 210 -3.81 0.17 17.51
CA ARG A 210 -4.58 0.50 16.31
C ARG A 210 -5.40 -0.72 15.91
N LEU A 211 -6.68 -0.53 15.57
CA LEU A 211 -7.54 -1.60 15.09
C LEU A 211 -7.49 -1.69 13.57
N SER A 212 -7.85 -0.63 12.85
CA SER A 212 -7.91 -0.62 11.39
C SER A 212 -7.92 0.80 10.85
N GLU A 213 -7.72 0.90 9.55
CA GLU A 213 -7.83 2.16 8.82
C GLU A 213 -8.53 1.96 7.49
N PHE A 214 -9.35 2.91 7.13
CA PHE A 214 -9.70 3.18 5.74
C PHE A 214 -8.85 4.35 5.24
N ALA A 215 -8.25 4.18 4.09
CA ALA A 215 -7.70 5.25 3.25
C ALA A 215 -7.88 4.84 1.79
N PHE A 216 -7.89 5.80 0.89
CA PHE A 216 -8.01 5.49 -0.53
C PHE A 216 -6.82 4.64 -1.00
N GLY A 217 -7.11 3.55 -1.71
CA GLY A 217 -6.11 2.58 -2.16
C GLY A 217 -5.74 1.52 -1.12
N LYS A 218 -6.15 1.66 0.13
CA LYS A 218 -5.92 0.65 1.15
C LYS A 218 -6.96 -0.47 1.04
N LEU A 219 -6.49 -1.70 1.02
CA LEU A 219 -7.31 -2.90 1.11
C LEU A 219 -7.51 -3.29 2.59
N GLY A 220 -8.37 -4.27 2.83
CA GLY A 220 -8.47 -4.89 4.16
C GLY A 220 -7.12 -5.51 4.57
N GLU A 221 -6.85 -5.55 5.87
CA GLU A 221 -5.62 -6.08 6.44
C GLU A 221 -5.83 -7.56 6.82
N LYS A 222 -4.99 -8.46 6.29
CA LYS A 222 -4.91 -9.85 6.74
C LYS A 222 -3.75 -9.98 7.73
N VAL A 223 -3.97 -10.66 8.83
CA VAL A 223 -2.91 -10.97 9.79
C VAL A 223 -2.02 -12.05 9.18
N PRO A 224 -0.69 -11.92 9.23
CA PRO A 224 0.24 -12.92 8.73
C PRO A 224 0.02 -14.28 9.38
N GLU A 225 0.30 -15.35 8.64
CA GLU A 225 0.20 -16.72 9.16
C GLU A 225 1.10 -16.90 10.38
N GLY A 226 0.60 -17.60 11.40
CA GLY A 226 1.32 -17.80 12.66
C GLY A 226 1.32 -16.62 13.62
N ALA A 227 0.80 -15.44 13.24
CA ALA A 227 0.67 -14.28 14.11
C ALA A 227 -0.74 -14.16 14.70
N CYS A 228 -0.83 -13.68 15.93
CA CYS A 228 -2.09 -13.32 16.58
C CYS A 228 -2.16 -11.82 16.81
N ARG A 229 -3.10 -11.16 16.16
CA ARG A 229 -3.47 -9.80 16.50
C ARG A 229 -4.66 -9.86 17.45
N ARG A 230 -4.40 -9.57 18.71
CA ARG A 230 -5.38 -9.79 19.78
C ARG A 230 -6.34 -8.62 19.90
N VAL A 231 -7.65 -8.91 19.94
CA VAL A 231 -8.65 -7.92 20.35
C VAL A 231 -8.82 -7.98 21.87
N PRO A 232 -8.80 -6.85 22.57
CA PRO A 232 -9.00 -6.82 24.01
C PRO A 232 -10.49 -7.00 24.37
N ALA A 233 -10.77 -7.86 25.36
CA ALA A 233 -12.13 -8.01 25.90
C ALA A 233 -12.58 -6.72 26.62
N ASN A 234 -13.87 -6.45 26.61
CA ASN A 234 -14.50 -5.32 27.29
C ASN A 234 -13.85 -3.96 26.95
N SER A 235 -13.41 -3.80 25.72
CA SER A 235 -12.79 -2.61 25.18
C SER A 235 -13.82 -1.66 24.56
N LYS A 236 -13.40 -0.43 24.33
CA LYS A 236 -14.06 0.49 23.40
C LYS A 236 -13.25 0.63 22.12
N VAL A 237 -13.85 1.21 21.11
CA VAL A 237 -13.17 1.67 19.90
C VAL A 237 -13.28 3.18 19.81
N GLY A 238 -12.13 3.83 19.79
CA GLY A 238 -11.98 5.24 19.46
C GLY A 238 -11.69 5.41 17.98
N TRP A 239 -12.29 6.42 17.39
CA TRP A 239 -12.20 6.73 15.99
C TRP A 239 -11.51 8.07 15.77
N SER A 240 -10.92 8.25 14.59
CA SER A 240 -10.56 9.54 14.01
C SER A 240 -10.94 9.47 12.53
N ILE A 241 -12.10 10.02 12.19
CA ILE A 241 -12.69 9.99 10.86
C ILE A 241 -12.54 11.38 10.25
N HIS A 242 -11.82 11.46 9.14
CA HIS A 242 -11.60 12.68 8.39
C HIS A 242 -12.54 12.74 7.18
N TYR A 243 -13.45 13.69 7.21
CA TYR A 243 -14.34 13.99 6.09
C TYR A 243 -13.85 15.21 5.33
N TYR A 244 -13.91 15.11 4.01
CA TYR A 244 -13.72 16.20 3.07
C TYR A 244 -15.04 16.42 2.31
N PRO A 245 -15.82 17.49 2.61
CA PRO A 245 -17.10 17.73 1.98
C PRO A 245 -16.99 17.82 0.45
N ASP A 246 -17.77 17.03 -0.27
CA ASP A 246 -17.73 16.85 -1.73
C ASP A 246 -18.90 17.48 -2.49
N GLY A 247 -19.68 18.34 -1.82
CA GLY A 247 -20.88 18.98 -2.37
C GLY A 247 -22.19 18.25 -2.05
N LYS A 248 -22.12 17.09 -1.37
CA LYS A 248 -23.27 16.27 -1.01
C LYS A 248 -23.35 16.10 0.51
N ALA A 249 -24.50 16.47 1.11
CA ALA A 249 -24.76 16.18 2.52
C ALA A 249 -25.12 14.70 2.71
N VAL A 250 -24.53 14.06 3.73
CA VAL A 250 -24.87 12.70 4.13
C VAL A 250 -25.28 12.69 5.59
N PRO A 251 -26.59 12.64 5.89
CA PRO A 251 -27.08 12.59 7.26
C PRO A 251 -26.84 11.20 7.88
N ASN A 252 -26.54 11.18 9.18
CA ASN A 252 -26.37 9.97 9.98
C ASN A 252 -25.35 8.98 9.40
N ASP A 253 -24.25 9.48 8.84
CA ASP A 253 -23.17 8.63 8.32
C ASP A 253 -22.49 7.86 9.44
N GLN A 254 -22.07 6.64 9.13
CA GLN A 254 -21.33 5.75 10.03
C GLN A 254 -20.25 5.00 9.26
N VAL A 255 -19.03 5.02 9.79
CA VAL A 255 -17.96 4.14 9.33
C VAL A 255 -18.02 2.83 10.12
N THR A 256 -17.76 1.71 9.46
CA THR A 256 -17.85 0.37 10.05
C THR A 256 -16.51 -0.34 9.94
N VAL A 257 -16.08 -1.00 11.03
CA VAL A 257 -14.99 -1.99 11.00
C VAL A 257 -15.60 -3.38 10.99
N GLY A 258 -15.17 -4.21 10.05
CA GLY A 258 -15.44 -5.66 10.02
C GLY A 258 -14.22 -6.41 10.53
N ILE A 259 -14.46 -7.43 11.34
CA ILE A 259 -13.43 -8.27 11.97
C ILE A 259 -13.74 -9.71 11.62
N TRP A 260 -12.73 -10.43 11.10
CA TRP A 260 -12.74 -11.88 10.91
C TRP A 260 -11.82 -12.51 11.94
N TYR A 261 -12.31 -13.52 12.64
CA TYR A 261 -11.54 -14.24 13.63
C TYR A 261 -10.95 -15.53 13.06
N TYR A 262 -9.91 -16.00 13.70
CA TYR A 262 -9.50 -17.39 13.52
C TYR A 262 -10.55 -18.31 14.14
N ASP A 263 -10.76 -19.48 13.52
CA ASP A 263 -11.62 -20.52 14.07
C ASP A 263 -11.04 -21.06 15.37
N GLU A 264 -11.89 -21.54 16.29
CA GLU A 264 -11.45 -22.14 17.56
C GLU A 264 -10.55 -23.36 17.34
N GLU A 265 -10.70 -24.05 16.20
CA GLU A 265 -9.89 -25.20 15.81
C GLU A 265 -8.47 -24.81 15.38
N ASP A 266 -8.24 -23.57 14.95
CA ASP A 266 -6.92 -23.07 14.58
C ASP A 266 -5.96 -22.88 15.78
N ASN A 267 -6.37 -23.29 16.95
CA ASN A 267 -5.59 -23.37 18.20
C ASN A 267 -4.89 -22.06 18.62
N PHE A 268 -5.50 -20.91 18.35
CA PHE A 268 -5.00 -19.61 18.84
C PHE A 268 -5.44 -19.31 20.30
N ASN A 269 -5.35 -20.25 21.24
CA ASN A 269 -5.73 -20.06 22.65
C ASN A 269 -4.62 -19.40 23.49
N GLU A 270 -4.99 -18.67 24.54
CA GLU A 270 -4.01 -18.12 25.51
C GLU A 270 -3.12 -19.25 26.05
N GLY A 271 -1.79 -19.06 25.96
CA GLY A 271 -0.80 -19.94 26.54
C GLY A 271 0.02 -20.81 25.59
N ASP A 272 -0.31 -20.84 24.30
CA ASP A 272 0.53 -21.54 23.32
C ASP A 272 1.77 -20.72 22.98
N SER A 273 2.95 -21.26 23.22
CA SER A 273 4.26 -20.64 23.00
C SER A 273 4.65 -20.36 21.53
N TYR A 274 3.75 -20.67 20.59
CA TYR A 274 3.98 -20.48 19.14
C TYR A 274 3.36 -19.20 18.58
N ARG A 275 2.81 -18.32 19.42
CA ARG A 275 2.04 -17.19 18.94
C ARG A 275 2.77 -15.90 19.11
N GLN A 276 3.05 -15.39 17.96
CA GLN A 276 3.72 -14.12 17.77
C GLN A 276 2.68 -13.01 17.85
N ASP A 277 2.82 -12.18 18.87
CA ASP A 277 1.92 -11.05 19.10
C ASP A 277 2.17 -9.97 18.04
N LEU A 278 1.19 -9.75 17.16
CA LEU A 278 1.26 -8.71 16.14
C LEU A 278 0.76 -7.38 16.71
N ARG A 279 1.61 -6.37 16.69
CA ARG A 279 1.30 -5.00 17.11
C ARG A 279 1.62 -3.97 16.05
N SER A 280 0.90 -2.85 16.11
CA SER A 280 1.18 -1.69 15.27
C SER A 280 1.98 -0.65 16.04
N TYR A 281 3.07 -0.19 15.44
CA TYR A 281 3.91 0.89 15.96
C TYR A 281 3.85 2.10 15.04
N ASN A 282 3.84 3.29 15.64
CA ASN A 282 4.03 4.54 14.90
C ASN A 282 5.47 5.03 15.12
N LEU A 283 6.30 4.84 14.12
CA LEU A 283 7.65 5.39 14.10
C LEU A 283 7.58 6.87 13.71
N SER A 284 8.17 7.74 14.54
CA SER A 284 8.18 9.18 14.27
C SER A 284 9.59 9.66 13.92
N GLY A 285 9.69 10.43 12.87
CA GLY A 285 10.91 11.11 12.42
C GLY A 285 11.23 12.41 13.17
N GLY A 286 10.71 12.59 14.38
CA GLY A 286 10.85 13.81 15.18
C GLY A 286 9.54 14.60 15.24
N GLY A 287 9.30 15.28 16.39
CA GLY A 287 8.03 15.96 16.67
C GLY A 287 8.04 17.45 16.38
N ASP A 288 9.13 18.13 16.68
CA ASP A 288 9.23 19.59 16.62
C ASP A 288 10.25 20.00 15.54
N TYR A 289 9.76 20.20 14.32
CA TYR A 289 10.56 20.71 13.22
C TYR A 289 9.84 21.88 12.55
N LEU A 290 10.63 22.72 11.90
CA LEU A 290 10.14 23.89 11.16
C LEU A 290 10.86 23.96 9.82
N ILE A 291 10.13 23.82 8.73
CA ILE A 291 10.66 23.88 7.37
C ILE A 291 10.65 25.34 6.91
N PRO A 292 11.82 25.93 6.57
CA PRO A 292 11.88 27.31 6.15
C PRO A 292 11.27 27.54 4.77
N PRO A 293 10.79 28.77 4.47
CA PRO A 293 10.44 29.16 3.11
C PRO A 293 11.57 28.86 2.13
N HIS A 294 11.24 28.34 0.94
CA HIS A 294 12.19 27.99 -0.13
C HIS A 294 13.31 27.02 0.31
N GLY A 295 13.11 26.31 1.42
CA GLY A 295 14.10 25.40 1.98
C GLY A 295 13.72 23.93 1.88
N THR A 296 14.70 23.09 2.19
CA THR A 296 14.52 21.66 2.36
C THR A 296 14.83 21.24 3.80
N LEU A 297 14.30 20.12 4.24
CA LEU A 297 14.57 19.56 5.56
C LEU A 297 14.70 18.05 5.44
N MET A 298 15.54 17.48 6.30
CA MET A 298 15.58 16.04 6.58
C MET A 298 15.38 15.83 8.08
N THR A 299 14.51 14.89 8.45
CA THR A 299 14.31 14.46 9.84
C THR A 299 14.63 12.99 10.00
N GLN A 300 15.02 12.59 11.20
CA GLN A 300 15.24 11.19 11.53
C GLN A 300 14.59 10.84 12.87
N GLY A 301 14.05 9.64 12.96
CA GLY A 301 13.57 9.02 14.18
C GLY A 301 14.20 7.65 14.35
N PHE A 302 14.29 7.19 15.61
CA PHE A 302 14.98 5.96 15.97
C PHE A 302 14.08 5.14 16.89
N HIS A 303 14.03 3.82 16.62
CA HIS A 303 13.30 2.90 17.47
C HIS A 303 14.08 1.58 17.60
N SER A 304 14.17 1.03 18.80
CA SER A 304 14.85 -0.25 19.05
C SER A 304 13.92 -1.18 19.82
N PHE A 305 14.03 -2.48 19.53
CA PHE A 305 13.35 -3.52 20.25
C PHE A 305 14.35 -4.27 21.14
N ASP A 306 13.94 -4.63 22.33
CA ASP A 306 14.75 -5.40 23.31
C ASP A 306 14.73 -6.92 23.05
N HIS A 307 13.94 -7.36 22.09
CA HIS A 307 13.81 -8.74 21.62
C HIS A 307 13.67 -8.76 20.09
N PRO A 308 13.87 -9.91 19.43
CA PRO A 308 13.74 -9.98 17.98
C PRO A 308 12.32 -9.71 17.50
N VAL A 309 12.22 -9.10 16.33
CA VAL A 309 10.92 -8.85 15.70
C VAL A 309 10.96 -9.09 14.20
N ARG A 310 9.80 -9.33 13.60
CA ARG A 310 9.56 -9.35 12.16
C ARG A 310 8.69 -8.16 11.78
N ILE A 311 9.08 -7.42 10.76
CA ILE A 311 8.23 -6.36 10.21
C ILE A 311 7.35 -6.96 9.12
N ASP A 312 6.02 -6.92 9.31
CA ASP A 312 5.06 -7.51 8.38
C ASP A 312 4.59 -6.49 7.33
N SER A 313 4.51 -5.23 7.70
CA SER A 313 4.17 -4.13 6.78
C SER A 313 4.67 -2.79 7.26
N TRP A 314 4.77 -1.82 6.35
CA TRP A 314 4.98 -0.43 6.67
C TRP A 314 4.11 0.49 5.83
N GLN A 315 3.74 1.62 6.39
CA GLN A 315 2.95 2.67 5.76
C GLN A 315 3.63 4.01 6.02
N PRO A 316 4.37 4.55 5.05
CA PRO A 316 4.95 5.90 5.17
C PRO A 316 3.85 6.94 5.19
N HIS A 317 4.06 8.04 5.94
CA HIS A 317 3.12 9.15 5.99
C HIS A 317 3.83 10.48 6.16
N LEU A 318 3.62 11.34 5.17
CA LEU A 318 4.03 12.75 5.09
C LEU A 318 2.86 13.55 4.52
N HIS A 319 2.93 14.89 4.58
CA HIS A 319 1.98 15.76 3.90
C HIS A 319 2.56 16.32 2.57
N LEU A 320 2.15 17.55 2.19
CA LEU A 320 2.37 18.09 0.84
C LEU A 320 3.81 18.46 0.51
N ARG A 321 4.66 18.79 1.52
CA ARG A 321 6.09 19.09 1.31
C ARG A 321 6.94 17.84 1.41
N GLY A 322 6.39 16.72 1.92
CA GLY A 322 7.09 15.46 1.91
C GLY A 322 7.43 15.02 0.50
N VAL A 323 8.67 14.56 0.29
CA VAL A 323 9.15 14.08 -1.01
C VAL A 323 9.67 12.65 -0.97
N ALA A 324 10.18 12.21 0.18
CA ALA A 324 10.70 10.86 0.35
C ALA A 324 10.64 10.39 1.81
N MET A 325 10.59 9.09 2.01
CA MET A 325 10.75 8.44 3.30
C MET A 325 11.45 7.09 3.14
N SER A 326 12.34 6.76 4.08
CA SER A 326 12.94 5.43 4.16
C SER A 326 12.92 4.87 5.57
N ILE A 327 12.99 3.55 5.65
CA ILE A 327 13.24 2.81 6.89
C ILE A 327 14.47 1.92 6.69
N GLU A 328 15.43 2.04 7.60
CA GLU A 328 16.67 1.28 7.63
C GLU A 328 16.81 0.55 8.96
N MET A 329 17.55 -0.55 8.98
CA MET A 329 17.99 -1.20 10.20
C MET A 329 19.50 -0.95 10.39
N PHE A 330 19.90 -0.68 11.62
CA PHE A 330 21.29 -0.71 12.07
C PHE A 330 21.43 -1.69 13.23
N ASP A 331 22.24 -2.74 13.04
CA ASP A 331 22.60 -3.68 14.10
C ASP A 331 23.96 -3.28 14.71
N PRO A 332 23.99 -2.80 15.96
CA PRO A 332 25.23 -2.38 16.60
C PRO A 332 26.17 -3.54 16.93
N ASN A 333 25.66 -4.78 17.00
CA ASN A 333 26.49 -5.95 17.34
C ASN A 333 27.34 -6.41 16.15
N SER A 334 26.77 -6.39 14.95
CA SER A 334 27.47 -6.77 13.71
C SER A 334 28.01 -5.56 12.93
N GLY A 335 27.54 -4.35 13.23
CA GLY A 335 27.78 -3.14 12.44
C GLY A 335 27.02 -3.13 11.10
N ARG A 336 26.10 -4.08 10.88
CA ARG A 336 25.30 -4.17 9.65
C ARG A 336 24.30 -3.03 9.58
N ARG A 337 24.25 -2.38 8.43
CA ARG A 337 23.23 -1.42 8.06
C ARG A 337 22.52 -1.91 6.82
N GLU A 338 21.20 -1.89 6.83
CA GLU A 338 20.39 -2.42 5.75
C GLU A 338 19.21 -1.49 5.47
N MET A 339 19.00 -1.17 4.20
CA MET A 339 17.80 -0.48 3.74
C MET A 339 16.67 -1.49 3.68
N ILE A 340 15.61 -1.26 4.46
CA ILE A 340 14.43 -2.12 4.49
C ILE A 340 13.45 -1.70 3.40
N SER A 341 13.11 -0.41 3.34
CA SER A 341 12.14 0.11 2.38
C SER A 341 12.33 1.59 2.14
N GLN A 342 11.98 2.05 0.93
CA GLN A 342 12.04 3.44 0.55
C GLN A 342 10.91 3.83 -0.40
N VAL A 343 10.46 5.06 -0.22
CA VAL A 343 9.58 5.80 -1.13
C VAL A 343 10.30 7.09 -1.46
N SER A 344 10.75 7.29 -2.70
CA SER A 344 11.51 8.48 -3.13
C SER A 344 10.68 9.48 -3.93
N ASN A 345 9.42 9.17 -4.25
CA ASN A 345 8.48 10.07 -4.93
C ASN A 345 7.14 10.09 -4.19
N TRP A 346 7.19 10.60 -2.95
CA TRP A 346 6.00 10.68 -2.11
C TRP A 346 4.90 11.55 -2.72
N ASN A 347 3.66 11.09 -2.57
CA ASN A 347 2.45 11.82 -2.93
C ASN A 347 1.40 11.66 -1.84
N ALA A 348 1.09 12.73 -1.13
CA ALA A 348 0.13 12.74 -0.02
C ALA A 348 -1.31 12.32 -0.39
N GLY A 349 -1.65 12.28 -1.69
CA GLY A 349 -2.93 11.74 -2.18
C GLY A 349 -3.07 10.21 -2.04
N TRP A 350 -2.00 9.50 -1.68
CA TRP A 350 -1.99 8.05 -1.59
C TRP A 350 -1.33 7.57 -0.29
N ASN A 351 -2.09 6.89 0.55
CA ASN A 351 -1.59 6.33 1.81
C ASN A 351 -1.58 4.80 1.73
N HIS A 352 -0.58 4.24 1.06
CA HIS A 352 -0.45 2.80 0.88
C HIS A 352 0.26 2.15 2.07
N SER A 353 -0.26 1.01 2.51
CA SER A 353 0.48 0.06 3.34
C SER A 353 1.17 -0.94 2.43
N HIS A 354 2.48 -1.07 2.56
CA HIS A 354 3.28 -2.05 1.84
C HIS A 354 3.47 -3.26 2.74
N THR A 355 2.82 -4.37 2.38
CA THR A 355 2.87 -5.64 3.14
C THR A 355 3.87 -6.56 2.46
N TYR A 356 4.81 -7.09 3.24
CA TYR A 356 5.81 -8.02 2.72
C TYR A 356 5.21 -9.41 2.49
N GLU A 357 5.70 -10.13 1.47
CA GLU A 357 5.36 -11.52 1.23
C GLU A 357 5.90 -12.42 2.34
N GLU A 358 5.21 -13.55 2.55
CA GLU A 358 5.62 -14.54 3.56
C GLU A 358 7.05 -15.06 3.26
N GLY A 359 7.87 -15.11 4.31
CA GLY A 359 9.27 -15.49 4.23
C GLY A 359 10.23 -14.39 3.79
N TYR A 360 9.74 -13.25 3.27
CA TYR A 360 10.57 -12.11 2.87
C TYR A 360 10.47 -10.92 3.84
N GLN A 361 9.66 -11.03 4.88
CA GLN A 361 9.50 -9.98 5.88
C GLN A 361 10.86 -9.66 6.55
N PRO A 362 11.21 -8.39 6.74
CA PRO A 362 12.45 -8.02 7.45
C PRO A 362 12.50 -8.60 8.86
N LEU A 363 13.59 -9.28 9.18
CA LEU A 363 13.90 -9.81 10.52
C LEU A 363 14.87 -8.88 11.22
N ILE A 364 14.46 -8.35 12.37
CA ILE A 364 15.19 -7.36 13.14
C ILE A 364 15.70 -8.04 14.42
N PRO A 365 17.01 -8.16 14.64
CA PRO A 365 17.55 -8.78 15.84
C PRO A 365 17.34 -7.89 17.08
N ALA A 366 17.36 -8.50 18.25
CA ALA A 366 17.30 -7.77 19.53
C ALA A 366 18.39 -6.69 19.61
N GLY A 367 18.02 -5.49 20.05
CA GLY A 367 18.94 -4.35 20.18
C GLY A 367 19.30 -3.63 18.89
N ALA A 368 18.86 -4.10 17.72
CA ALA A 368 18.99 -3.34 16.48
C ALA A 368 18.09 -2.13 16.50
N THR A 369 18.50 -1.08 15.79
CA THR A 369 17.78 0.18 15.71
C THR A 369 17.17 0.36 14.32
N LEU A 370 15.87 0.59 14.27
CA LEU A 370 15.20 1.09 13.08
C LEU A 370 15.41 2.59 12.97
N ILE A 371 15.76 3.07 11.78
CA ILE A 371 16.00 4.47 11.47
C ILE A 371 14.97 4.89 10.44
N LEU A 372 14.02 5.72 10.84
CA LEU A 372 13.09 6.37 9.93
C LEU A 372 13.69 7.69 9.47
N THR A 373 13.83 7.88 8.16
CA THR A 373 14.28 9.14 7.58
C THR A 373 13.20 9.72 6.68
N ALA A 374 12.91 11.00 6.83
CA ALA A 374 11.94 11.72 6.01
C ALA A 374 12.58 12.98 5.41
N TRP A 375 12.25 13.27 4.14
CA TRP A 375 12.76 14.43 3.39
C TRP A 375 11.59 15.30 2.95
N TYR A 376 11.82 16.62 3.02
CA TYR A 376 10.85 17.66 2.68
C TYR A 376 11.45 18.67 1.71
N ASP A 377 10.64 19.12 0.78
CA ASP A 377 10.94 20.20 -0.15
C ASP A 377 9.84 21.27 -0.11
N ASN A 378 10.13 22.39 0.55
CA ASN A 378 9.28 23.58 0.62
C ASN A 378 9.67 24.61 -0.44
N THR A 379 10.35 24.22 -1.52
CA THR A 379 10.68 25.11 -2.63
C THR A 379 9.58 25.14 -3.69
N ALA A 380 9.65 26.09 -4.61
CA ALA A 380 8.79 26.16 -5.78
C ALA A 380 9.02 25.02 -6.80
N ASN A 381 10.07 24.21 -6.63
CA ASN A 381 10.31 23.04 -7.48
C ASN A 381 9.44 21.83 -7.11
N ASN A 382 8.91 21.81 -5.88
CA ASN A 382 7.94 20.77 -5.49
C ASN A 382 6.55 21.14 -6.03
N PRO A 383 6.04 20.43 -7.05
CA PRO A 383 4.76 20.77 -7.68
C PRO A 383 3.55 20.55 -6.75
N ARG A 384 3.73 19.86 -5.62
CA ARG A 384 2.68 19.59 -4.62
C ARG A 384 2.68 20.62 -3.50
N ASN A 385 3.69 21.49 -3.41
CA ASN A 385 3.79 22.52 -2.40
C ASN A 385 2.76 23.63 -2.68
N PRO A 386 1.79 23.90 -1.80
CA PRO A 386 0.76 24.90 -2.06
C PRO A 386 1.27 26.35 -1.92
N ASP A 387 2.32 26.58 -1.10
CA ASP A 387 2.88 27.90 -0.86
C ASP A 387 4.32 27.79 -0.35
N PRO A 388 5.31 28.07 -1.20
CA PRO A 388 6.73 28.01 -0.84
C PRO A 388 7.19 29.18 0.04
N ASP A 389 6.41 30.26 0.17
CA ASP A 389 6.76 31.44 0.96
C ASP A 389 6.46 31.27 2.46
N GLN A 390 5.76 30.21 2.86
CA GLN A 390 5.35 29.93 4.23
C GLN A 390 6.39 29.10 5.00
N TRP A 391 6.55 29.40 6.28
CA TRP A 391 7.12 28.46 7.24
C TRP A 391 6.13 27.33 7.51
N VAL A 392 6.60 26.10 7.55
CA VAL A 392 5.73 24.92 7.77
C VAL A 392 6.22 24.13 8.99
N GLY A 393 5.38 24.03 10.00
CA GLY A 393 5.65 23.27 11.21
C GLY A 393 4.99 21.89 11.19
N ALA A 394 5.32 21.08 12.20
CA ALA A 394 4.64 19.83 12.48
C ALA A 394 3.18 20.09 12.90
N GLY A 395 2.24 19.30 12.36
CA GLY A 395 0.83 19.42 12.67
C GLY A 395 -0.06 18.45 11.90
N GLN A 396 -1.36 18.44 12.24
CA GLN A 396 -2.30 17.46 11.69
C GLN A 396 -2.97 17.89 10.39
N ARG A 397 -2.97 19.20 10.07
CA ARG A 397 -3.62 19.68 8.85
C ARG A 397 -2.79 19.28 7.62
N THR A 398 -3.43 19.03 6.51
CA THR A 398 -2.76 18.72 5.23
C THR A 398 -1.73 19.80 4.82
N THR A 399 -1.93 21.04 5.26
CA THR A 399 -1.01 22.17 5.04
C THR A 399 0.13 22.27 6.05
N ASP A 400 0.06 21.58 7.18
CA ASP A 400 1.18 21.35 8.09
C ASP A 400 2.02 20.18 7.57
N GLU A 401 2.97 19.66 8.34
CA GLU A 401 3.72 18.46 7.97
C GLU A 401 3.72 17.41 9.07
N MET A 402 3.82 16.16 8.63
CA MET A 402 4.02 14.99 9.50
C MET A 402 5.28 14.24 9.09
N SER A 403 5.85 13.48 10.02
CA SER A 403 7.00 12.60 9.80
C SER A 403 6.80 11.32 10.59
N HIS A 404 6.03 10.40 10.07
CA HIS A 404 5.87 9.10 10.71
C HIS A 404 5.56 7.97 9.72
N ALA A 405 5.80 6.75 10.18
CA ALA A 405 5.39 5.55 9.50
C ALA A 405 4.69 4.60 10.47
N TRP A 406 3.61 4.01 10.02
CA TRP A 406 3.00 2.89 10.73
C TRP A 406 3.68 1.59 10.29
N ILE A 407 4.11 0.79 11.26
CA ILE A 407 4.63 -0.56 10.99
C ILE A 407 3.80 -1.59 11.73
N ALA A 408 3.51 -2.71 11.08
CA ALA A 408 3.00 -3.90 11.74
C ALA A 408 4.19 -4.80 12.07
N VAL A 409 4.28 -5.19 13.33
CA VAL A 409 5.43 -5.92 13.88
C VAL A 409 4.94 -7.15 14.61
N THR A 410 5.47 -8.31 14.23
CA THR A 410 5.29 -9.56 14.96
C THR A 410 6.49 -9.76 15.90
N HIS A 411 6.22 -9.86 17.20
CA HIS A 411 7.21 -10.15 18.22
C HIS A 411 7.63 -11.62 18.19
N LEU A 412 8.92 -11.88 18.24
CA LEU A 412 9.50 -13.20 18.17
C LEU A 412 10.25 -13.55 19.48
N ASP A 413 10.28 -14.81 19.83
CA ASP A 413 11.30 -15.32 20.73
C ASP A 413 12.58 -15.65 19.94
N GLU A 414 13.68 -15.89 20.65
CA GLU A 414 14.98 -16.19 20.02
C GLU A 414 14.90 -17.44 19.13
N ALA A 415 14.18 -18.48 19.54
CA ALA A 415 14.05 -19.72 18.78
C ALA A 415 13.28 -19.53 17.49
N GLY A 416 12.19 -18.75 17.52
CA GLY A 416 11.41 -18.37 16.34
C GLY A 416 12.20 -17.52 15.37
N TYR A 417 12.99 -16.58 15.90
CA TYR A 417 13.88 -15.74 15.10
C TYR A 417 14.97 -16.54 14.38
N GLU A 418 15.67 -17.42 15.12
CA GLU A 418 16.69 -18.30 14.55
C GLU A 418 16.12 -19.21 13.46
N LYS A 419 14.96 -19.84 13.73
CA LYS A 419 14.26 -20.66 12.74
C LYS A 419 13.94 -19.89 11.46
N MET A 420 13.41 -18.67 11.56
CA MET A 420 13.09 -17.85 10.38
C MET A 420 14.35 -17.42 9.61
N LEU A 421 15.50 -17.23 10.28
CA LEU A 421 16.77 -16.98 9.62
C LEU A 421 17.24 -18.22 8.85
N GLU A 422 17.14 -19.41 9.43
CA GLU A 422 17.49 -20.67 8.77
C GLU A 422 16.62 -20.90 7.52
N GLU A 423 15.30 -20.71 7.62
CA GLU A 423 14.36 -20.82 6.50
C GLU A 423 14.68 -19.84 5.38
N ARG A 424 15.08 -18.61 5.73
CA ARG A 424 15.53 -17.58 4.76
C ARG A 424 16.80 -18.04 4.05
N ASP A 425 17.80 -18.48 4.80
CA ASP A 425 19.08 -18.93 4.26
C ASP A 425 18.93 -20.17 3.34
N GLU A 426 17.99 -21.06 3.66
CA GLU A 426 17.66 -22.23 2.83
C GLU A 426 17.01 -21.80 1.52
N ARG A 427 16.03 -20.91 1.57
CA ARG A 427 15.37 -20.37 0.38
C ARG A 427 16.36 -19.64 -0.52
N ASP A 428 17.21 -18.78 0.03
CA ASP A 428 18.18 -18.01 -0.72
C ASP A 428 19.24 -18.92 -1.38
N ARG A 429 19.64 -19.99 -0.70
CA ARG A 429 20.51 -21.05 -1.28
C ARG A 429 19.80 -21.79 -2.41
N ALA A 430 18.55 -22.19 -2.25
CA ALA A 430 17.77 -22.86 -3.29
C ALA A 430 17.63 -21.98 -4.53
N ALA A 431 17.35 -20.70 -4.35
CA ALA A 431 17.28 -19.74 -5.45
C ALA A 431 18.61 -19.60 -6.22
N MET A 432 19.76 -19.62 -5.52
CA MET A 432 21.10 -19.57 -6.15
C MET A 432 21.46 -20.86 -6.89
N THR A 433 20.97 -22.02 -6.46
CA THR A 433 21.29 -23.33 -7.09
C THR A 433 20.33 -23.71 -8.21
N GLY A 434 19.23 -22.96 -8.40
CA GLY A 434 18.20 -23.28 -9.40
C GLY A 434 17.32 -24.46 -9.01
N GLU A 435 17.40 -24.93 -7.77
CA GLU A 435 16.53 -25.94 -7.18
C GLU A 435 15.25 -25.28 -6.63
N SER A 436 14.43 -24.74 -7.52
CA SER A 436 13.07 -24.36 -7.14
C SER A 436 12.27 -25.65 -6.95
N GLY A 437 11.89 -25.98 -5.73
CA GLY A 437 11.01 -27.09 -5.43
C GLY A 437 9.70 -27.00 -6.24
N GLU A 438 9.34 -28.12 -6.87
CA GLU A 438 8.07 -28.37 -7.52
C GLU A 438 6.90 -28.31 -6.51
#